data_9f2eb657865754f0a6c603ad97732a73
#
_entry.id   9f2eb657865754f0a6c603ad97732a73
#
_cell.length_a   1.000
_cell.length_b   1.000
_cell.length_c   1.000
_cell.angle_alpha   90.00
_cell.angle_beta   90.00
_cell.angle_gamma   90.00
#
_symmetry.space_group_name_H-M   'P 1'
#
loop_
_entity.id
_entity.type
_entity.pdbx_description
1 polymer ?
#
loop_
_entity_poly.entity_id
_entity_poly.type
_entity_poly.pdbx_seq_one_letter_code
_entity_poly.pdbx_strand_id
1 'polypeptide(L)'
;MNIKEKIAVQLYSVRKEMERDLEGTLRKIHEIGFRYVQLDGMRGNDPSEVRRLLQKYELKVIGMHIKHDRFMNDLDGIIEEAYFFDCKTVFDKYIEEEDQTTAGYTATKAALINAAEKLHRLGFRIGLHNPEYDFNECIHGRRVMDYITDPVDGICIYAEPDTYWIRAAGHDETEFIKRYSGRAPIVHMKDFVSGFELEDMDNNLVEIGQGEVDFRAIMEWGEANGVEYYCIEQDRSKRAMFETLEASYRYLLQL
;
A
#
# COMPACT_ATOMS: atom_id res chain seq x y z
N MET A 1 21.60 0.11 8.18
CA MET A 1 20.44 1.05 8.27
C MET A 1 19.54 0.62 9.42
N ASN A 2 18.82 1.54 10.07
CA ASN A 2 17.91 1.16 11.15
C ASN A 2 16.56 0.75 10.53
N ILE A 3 16.32 -0.55 10.42
CA ILE A 3 15.09 -1.09 9.80
C ILE A 3 13.81 -0.58 10.48
N LYS A 4 13.89 -0.29 11.78
CA LYS A 4 12.78 0.28 12.55
C LYS A 4 12.25 1.58 11.95
N GLU A 5 13.10 2.36 11.27
CA GLU A 5 12.73 3.61 10.63
C GLU A 5 12.10 3.41 9.23
N LYS A 6 11.93 2.17 8.80
CA LYS A 6 11.32 1.82 7.51
C LYS A 6 10.05 0.99 7.65
N ILE A 7 9.74 0.46 8.82
CA ILE A 7 8.52 -0.31 9.02
C ILE A 7 7.35 0.63 9.27
N ALA A 8 6.33 0.52 8.43
CA ALA A 8 5.08 1.26 8.51
C ALA A 8 3.89 0.32 8.70
N VAL A 9 2.72 0.89 8.97
CA VAL A 9 1.46 0.15 8.99
C VAL A 9 0.41 0.84 8.12
N GLN A 10 -0.29 0.05 7.29
CA GLN A 10 -1.46 0.50 6.56
C GLN A 10 -2.66 0.56 7.51
N LEU A 11 -3.27 1.75 7.66
CA LEU A 11 -4.38 1.97 8.60
C LEU A 11 -5.68 1.27 8.18
N TYR A 12 -5.76 0.76 6.97
CA TYR A 12 -6.84 -0.15 6.59
C TYR A 12 -6.93 -1.36 7.51
N SER A 13 -5.81 -1.86 8.01
CA SER A 13 -5.74 -2.98 8.97
C SER A 13 -6.58 -2.72 10.22
N VAL A 14 -6.59 -1.49 10.72
CA VAL A 14 -7.28 -1.07 11.94
C VAL A 14 -8.53 -0.21 11.66
N ARG A 15 -9.11 -0.31 10.45
CA ARG A 15 -10.26 0.50 10.02
C ARG A 15 -11.46 0.44 10.96
N LYS A 16 -11.76 -0.76 11.49
CA LYS A 16 -12.87 -0.97 12.42
C LYS A 16 -12.61 -0.37 13.80
N GLU A 17 -11.36 -0.41 14.23
CA GLU A 17 -10.91 0.18 15.48
C GLU A 17 -10.93 1.71 15.38
N MET A 18 -10.48 2.28 14.25
CA MET A 18 -10.54 3.73 13.98
C MET A 18 -11.98 4.27 13.98
N GLU A 19 -12.93 3.52 13.43
CA GLU A 19 -14.36 3.89 13.45
C GLU A 19 -14.93 3.93 14.87
N ARG A 20 -14.41 3.12 15.79
CA ARG A 20 -14.91 2.99 17.18
C ARG A 20 -14.20 3.94 18.14
N ASP A 21 -12.88 4.03 18.02
CA ASP A 21 -12.02 4.81 18.92
C ASP A 21 -10.75 5.23 18.17
N LEU A 22 -10.81 6.34 17.46
CA LEU A 22 -9.70 6.86 16.68
C LEU A 22 -8.45 7.10 17.55
N GLU A 23 -8.62 7.78 18.70
CA GLU A 23 -7.50 8.14 19.57
C GLU A 23 -6.85 6.92 20.19
N GLY A 24 -7.64 5.99 20.73
CA GLY A 24 -7.15 4.73 21.29
C GLY A 24 -6.42 3.89 20.26
N THR A 25 -6.90 3.88 19.01
CA THR A 25 -6.27 3.17 17.89
C THR A 25 -4.89 3.72 17.56
N LEU A 26 -4.79 5.03 17.32
CA LEU A 26 -3.50 5.65 16.95
C LEU A 26 -2.49 5.59 18.10
N ARG A 27 -2.96 5.74 19.35
CA ARG A 27 -2.13 5.52 20.55
C ARG A 27 -1.58 4.09 20.56
N LYS A 28 -2.41 3.09 20.29
CA LYS A 28 -2.00 1.67 20.28
C LYS A 28 -0.98 1.37 19.19
N ILE A 29 -1.16 1.92 17.98
CA ILE A 29 -0.18 1.85 16.90
C ILE A 29 1.18 2.41 17.34
N HIS A 30 1.18 3.59 18.00
CA HIS A 30 2.40 4.18 18.56
C HIS A 30 3.04 3.29 19.65
N GLU A 31 2.24 2.72 20.56
CA GLU A 31 2.70 1.84 21.66
C GLU A 31 3.35 0.56 21.15
N ILE A 32 2.85 -0.03 20.06
CA ILE A 32 3.48 -1.19 19.36
C ILE A 32 4.89 -0.83 18.90
N GLY A 33 5.11 0.42 18.50
CA GLY A 33 6.42 0.92 18.06
C GLY A 33 6.43 1.57 16.70
N PHE A 34 5.31 1.56 15.97
CA PHE A 34 5.21 2.23 14.68
C PHE A 34 5.45 3.74 14.81
N ARG A 35 6.08 4.31 13.80
CA ARG A 35 6.28 5.76 13.62
C ARG A 35 5.79 6.22 12.26
N TYR A 36 5.45 5.30 11.39
CA TYR A 36 5.05 5.53 10.01
C TYR A 36 3.74 4.82 9.73
N VAL A 37 2.81 5.54 9.12
CA VAL A 37 1.49 5.02 8.76
C VAL A 37 1.15 5.37 7.32
N GLN A 38 0.37 4.54 6.68
CA GLN A 38 -0.26 4.84 5.40
C GLN A 38 -1.75 5.03 5.62
N LEU A 39 -2.31 6.11 5.07
CA LEU A 39 -3.73 6.42 5.20
C LEU A 39 -4.56 5.66 4.15
N ASP A 40 -5.74 5.19 4.55
CA ASP A 40 -6.77 4.65 3.66
C ASP A 40 -8.13 5.29 3.97
N GLY A 41 -8.22 6.60 3.70
CA GLY A 41 -9.36 7.44 4.04
C GLY A 41 -9.53 7.69 5.53
N MET A 42 -10.54 8.48 5.89
CA MET A 42 -10.72 8.99 7.26
C MET A 42 -11.66 8.13 8.11
N ARG A 43 -12.33 7.14 7.52
CA ARG A 43 -13.28 6.24 8.24
C ARG A 43 -14.36 6.99 9.03
N GLY A 44 -14.88 8.07 8.44
CA GLY A 44 -15.91 8.91 9.08
C GLY A 44 -15.38 9.90 10.14
N ASN A 45 -14.08 9.89 10.42
CA ASN A 45 -13.47 10.83 11.35
C ASN A 45 -13.18 12.18 10.67
N ASP A 46 -13.15 13.25 11.46
CA ASP A 46 -12.75 14.57 10.99
C ASP A 46 -11.26 14.59 10.61
N PRO A 47 -10.87 15.02 9.41
CA PRO A 47 -9.47 15.05 8.97
C PRO A 47 -8.56 15.86 9.91
N SER A 48 -9.06 16.96 10.49
CA SER A 48 -8.28 17.79 11.42
C SER A 48 -8.00 17.04 12.71
N GLU A 49 -8.95 16.25 13.20
CA GLU A 49 -8.75 15.41 14.36
C GLU A 49 -7.78 14.26 14.09
N VAL A 50 -7.89 13.60 12.92
CA VAL A 50 -6.93 12.58 12.48
C VAL A 50 -5.52 13.17 12.47
N ARG A 51 -5.31 14.32 11.80
CA ARG A 51 -4.02 14.99 11.75
C ARG A 51 -3.48 15.36 13.13
N ARG A 52 -4.34 15.93 13.98
CA ARG A 52 -3.98 16.31 15.36
C ARG A 52 -3.48 15.11 16.16
N LEU A 53 -4.16 13.97 16.05
CA LEU A 53 -3.80 12.75 16.76
C LEU A 53 -2.55 12.08 16.19
N LEU A 54 -2.37 12.07 14.85
CA LEU A 54 -1.12 11.63 14.22
C LEU A 54 0.08 12.43 14.76
N GLN A 55 -0.05 13.76 14.85
CA GLN A 55 0.98 14.62 15.44
C GLN A 55 1.22 14.33 16.93
N LYS A 56 0.13 14.16 17.70
CA LYS A 56 0.19 13.85 19.13
C LYS A 56 0.98 12.56 19.42
N TYR A 57 0.80 11.55 18.57
CA TYR A 57 1.46 10.25 18.72
C TYR A 57 2.69 10.08 17.83
N GLU A 58 3.22 11.19 17.26
CA GLU A 58 4.43 11.20 16.43
C GLU A 58 4.39 10.18 15.28
N LEU A 59 3.20 10.00 14.68
CA LEU A 59 2.97 9.14 13.53
C LEU A 59 3.06 9.97 12.24
N LYS A 60 3.97 9.59 11.34
CA LYS A 60 4.19 10.27 10.05
C LYS A 60 3.48 9.52 8.95
N VAL A 61 2.80 10.26 8.08
CA VAL A 61 2.14 9.69 6.90
C VAL A 61 3.17 9.51 5.79
N ILE A 62 3.33 8.26 5.31
CA ILE A 62 4.28 7.90 4.26
C ILE A 62 3.63 7.74 2.89
N GLY A 63 2.33 7.52 2.85
CA GLY A 63 1.55 7.29 1.65
C GLY A 63 0.06 7.40 1.93
N MET A 64 -0.70 7.56 0.88
CA MET A 64 -2.17 7.64 0.95
C MET A 64 -2.78 6.76 -0.14
N HIS A 65 -3.72 5.91 0.24
CA HIS A 65 -4.60 5.21 -0.66
C HIS A 65 -5.80 6.10 -1.00
N ILE A 66 -5.92 6.40 -2.27
CA ILE A 66 -6.97 7.25 -2.84
C ILE A 66 -7.93 6.37 -3.65
N LYS A 67 -9.21 6.64 -3.56
CA LYS A 67 -10.21 5.97 -4.39
C LYS A 67 -9.97 6.27 -5.86
N HIS A 68 -10.17 5.27 -6.70
CA HIS A 68 -9.96 5.31 -8.14
C HIS A 68 -10.67 6.48 -8.83
N ASP A 69 -11.95 6.67 -8.55
CA ASP A 69 -12.79 7.72 -9.14
C ASP A 69 -12.25 9.14 -8.90
N ARG A 70 -11.53 9.37 -7.80
CA ARG A 70 -10.94 10.68 -7.50
C ARG A 70 -9.80 11.06 -8.42
N PHE A 71 -9.01 10.10 -8.90
CA PHE A 71 -7.96 10.39 -9.91
C PHE A 71 -8.56 10.88 -11.23
N MET A 72 -9.77 10.46 -11.55
CA MET A 72 -10.50 10.89 -12.73
C MET A 72 -11.16 12.27 -12.54
N ASN A 73 -11.70 12.55 -11.33
CA ASN A 73 -12.70 13.60 -11.13
C ASN A 73 -12.31 14.65 -10.07
N ASP A 74 -11.30 14.42 -9.22
CA ASP A 74 -11.01 15.25 -8.03
C ASP A 74 -9.51 15.36 -7.72
N LEU A 75 -8.71 15.65 -8.74
CA LEU A 75 -7.25 15.76 -8.55
C LEU A 75 -6.86 16.90 -7.59
N ASP A 76 -7.58 18.02 -7.63
CA ASP A 76 -7.32 19.16 -6.74
C ASP A 76 -7.59 18.79 -5.27
N GLY A 77 -8.68 18.06 -5.00
CA GLY A 77 -8.96 17.55 -3.65
C GLY A 77 -7.92 16.53 -3.16
N ILE A 78 -7.38 15.69 -4.04
CA ILE A 78 -6.25 14.81 -3.69
C ILE A 78 -5.03 15.63 -3.27
N ILE A 79 -4.71 16.69 -4.01
CA ILE A 79 -3.57 17.57 -3.73
C ILE A 79 -3.74 18.26 -2.38
N GLU A 80 -4.92 18.84 -2.13
CA GLU A 80 -5.23 19.51 -0.87
C GLU A 80 -5.11 18.56 0.32
N GLU A 81 -5.67 17.36 0.20
CA GLU A 81 -5.61 16.32 1.24
C GLU A 81 -4.17 15.86 1.49
N ALA A 82 -3.39 15.65 0.44
CA ALA A 82 -1.99 15.23 0.54
C ALA A 82 -1.12 16.32 1.21
N TYR A 83 -1.29 17.58 0.85
CA TYR A 83 -0.62 18.68 1.56
C TYR A 83 -1.09 18.81 3.01
N PHE A 84 -2.37 18.61 3.26
CA PHE A 84 -2.91 18.64 4.61
C PHE A 84 -2.25 17.61 5.53
N PHE A 85 -1.95 16.40 5.03
CA PHE A 85 -1.28 15.35 5.79
C PHE A 85 0.24 15.33 5.63
N ASP A 86 0.84 16.34 4.97
CA ASP A 86 2.28 16.39 4.68
C ASP A 86 2.80 15.14 3.95
N CYS A 87 2.00 14.60 3.05
CA CYS A 87 2.29 13.39 2.28
C CYS A 87 2.33 13.70 0.79
N LYS A 88 3.35 13.21 0.09
CA LYS A 88 3.51 13.41 -1.36
C LYS A 88 3.51 12.11 -2.16
N THR A 89 3.21 10.99 -1.53
CA THR A 89 3.10 9.69 -2.21
C THR A 89 1.65 9.22 -2.13
N VAL A 90 1.00 9.14 -3.28
CA VAL A 90 -0.41 8.77 -3.36
C VAL A 90 -0.60 7.64 -4.37
N PHE A 91 -1.40 6.65 -4.01
CA PHE A 91 -1.68 5.49 -4.84
C PHE A 91 -3.17 5.38 -5.12
N ASP A 92 -3.50 5.07 -6.37
CA ASP A 92 -4.80 4.53 -6.71
C ASP A 92 -4.89 3.13 -6.09
N LYS A 93 -5.85 2.95 -5.20
CA LYS A 93 -5.86 1.78 -4.33
C LYS A 93 -6.53 0.55 -4.92
N TYR A 94 -7.47 0.76 -5.84
CA TYR A 94 -8.29 -0.31 -6.39
C TYR A 94 -9.08 0.21 -7.60
N ILE A 95 -8.97 -0.49 -8.71
CA ILE A 95 -9.78 -0.22 -9.90
C ILE A 95 -11.09 -0.99 -9.74
N GLU A 96 -12.22 -0.29 -9.71
CA GLU A 96 -13.53 -0.89 -9.47
C GLU A 96 -13.89 -1.91 -10.57
N GLU A 97 -14.69 -2.93 -10.25
CA GLU A 97 -14.99 -4.05 -11.17
C GLU A 97 -15.53 -3.59 -12.54
N GLU A 98 -16.34 -2.53 -12.56
CA GLU A 98 -16.87 -1.95 -13.78
C GLU A 98 -15.79 -1.35 -14.70
N ASP A 99 -14.66 -0.94 -14.14
CA ASP A 99 -13.51 -0.37 -14.84
C ASP A 99 -12.40 -1.42 -15.12
N GLN A 100 -12.56 -2.66 -14.67
CA GLN A 100 -11.65 -3.77 -14.97
C GLN A 100 -11.83 -4.27 -16.41
N THR A 101 -11.62 -3.38 -17.37
CA THR A 101 -11.74 -3.59 -18.81
C THR A 101 -10.58 -2.94 -19.54
N THR A 102 -10.33 -3.34 -20.78
CA THR A 102 -9.31 -2.68 -21.64
C THR A 102 -9.50 -1.16 -21.71
N ALA A 103 -10.74 -0.69 -21.78
CA ALA A 103 -11.04 0.75 -21.82
C ALA A 103 -10.78 1.41 -20.47
N GLY A 104 -11.22 0.80 -19.36
CA GLY A 104 -11.00 1.31 -18.02
C GLY A 104 -9.52 1.35 -17.65
N TYR A 105 -8.76 0.28 -17.88
CA TYR A 105 -7.31 0.27 -17.64
C TYR A 105 -6.56 1.33 -18.48
N THR A 106 -7.02 1.58 -19.70
CA THR A 106 -6.46 2.64 -20.54
C THR A 106 -6.77 4.02 -19.97
N ALA A 107 -8.00 4.24 -19.49
CA ALA A 107 -8.42 5.48 -18.85
C ALA A 107 -7.67 5.70 -17.53
N THR A 108 -7.52 4.66 -16.71
CA THR A 108 -6.71 4.69 -15.47
C THR A 108 -5.28 5.13 -15.75
N LYS A 109 -4.61 4.48 -16.70
CA LYS A 109 -3.24 4.88 -17.09
C LYS A 109 -3.18 6.36 -17.50
N ALA A 110 -4.12 6.82 -18.32
CA ALA A 110 -4.16 8.21 -18.78
C ALA A 110 -4.36 9.19 -17.61
N ALA A 111 -5.25 8.87 -16.66
CA ALA A 111 -5.49 9.71 -15.48
C ALA A 111 -4.27 9.78 -14.56
N LEU A 112 -3.62 8.65 -14.28
CA LEU A 112 -2.41 8.60 -13.45
C LEU A 112 -1.23 9.33 -14.11
N ILE A 113 -1.05 9.21 -15.43
CA ILE A 113 -0.05 9.97 -16.19
C ILE A 113 -0.33 11.48 -16.09
N ASN A 114 -1.58 11.92 -16.33
CA ASN A 114 -1.96 13.31 -16.21
C ASN A 114 -1.71 13.86 -14.79
N ALA A 115 -2.04 13.08 -13.75
CA ALA A 115 -1.74 13.44 -12.38
C ALA A 115 -0.22 13.55 -12.13
N ALA A 116 0.55 12.57 -12.60
CA ALA A 116 1.99 12.56 -12.44
C ALA A 116 2.67 13.72 -13.19
N GLU A 117 2.27 14.03 -14.43
CA GLU A 117 2.76 15.18 -15.19
C GLU A 117 2.56 16.50 -14.47
N LYS A 118 1.38 16.70 -13.89
CA LYS A 118 1.05 17.93 -13.15
C LYS A 118 1.82 18.07 -11.85
N LEU A 119 2.07 16.95 -11.17
CA LEU A 119 2.47 16.93 -9.77
C LEU A 119 3.94 16.57 -9.51
N HIS A 120 4.65 15.95 -10.47
CA HIS A 120 6.04 15.53 -10.25
C HIS A 120 6.97 16.70 -9.89
N ARG A 121 6.76 17.88 -10.50
CA ARG A 121 7.55 19.10 -10.19
C ARG A 121 7.33 19.64 -8.78
N LEU A 122 6.22 19.24 -8.15
CA LEU A 122 5.90 19.55 -6.76
C LEU A 122 6.43 18.47 -5.80
N GLY A 123 7.12 17.46 -6.35
CA GLY A 123 7.69 16.34 -5.61
C GLY A 123 6.72 15.23 -5.26
N PHE A 124 5.55 15.19 -5.91
CA PHE A 124 4.60 14.09 -5.74
C PHE A 124 5.03 12.84 -6.50
N ARG A 125 4.70 11.71 -5.92
CA ARG A 125 4.76 10.38 -6.52
C ARG A 125 3.34 9.86 -6.66
N ILE A 126 2.94 9.59 -7.89
CA ILE A 126 1.64 9.02 -8.23
C ILE A 126 1.85 7.56 -8.56
N GLY A 127 1.07 6.68 -8.00
CA GLY A 127 1.25 5.25 -8.17
C GLY A 127 -0.04 4.45 -8.19
N LEU A 128 0.12 3.14 -8.35
CA LEU A 128 -0.92 2.14 -8.33
C LEU A 128 -0.58 1.08 -7.27
N HIS A 129 -1.52 0.81 -6.37
CA HIS A 129 -1.54 -0.38 -5.53
C HIS A 129 -2.23 -1.51 -6.28
N ASN A 130 -1.81 -2.76 -6.07
CA ASN A 130 -2.31 -3.88 -6.86
C ASN A 130 -3.03 -4.95 -6.02
N PRO A 131 -4.27 -5.29 -6.34
CA PRO A 131 -4.88 -6.57 -6.04
C PRO A 131 -4.52 -7.66 -7.08
N GLU A 132 -4.96 -8.91 -6.86
CA GLU A 132 -4.57 -10.07 -7.67
C GLU A 132 -4.90 -9.97 -9.15
N TYR A 133 -6.00 -9.31 -9.53
CA TYR A 133 -6.40 -9.19 -10.94
C TYR A 133 -5.39 -8.44 -11.80
N ASP A 134 -4.67 -7.47 -11.22
CA ASP A 134 -3.65 -6.69 -11.95
C ASP A 134 -2.47 -7.55 -12.43
N PHE A 135 -2.30 -8.72 -11.84
CA PHE A 135 -1.25 -9.66 -12.22
C PHE A 135 -1.71 -10.70 -13.24
N ASN A 136 -2.98 -11.06 -13.22
CA ASN A 136 -3.54 -12.12 -14.07
C ASN A 136 -4.15 -11.58 -15.36
N GLU A 137 -4.79 -10.41 -15.30
CA GLU A 137 -5.36 -9.75 -16.46
C GLU A 137 -4.30 -9.16 -17.39
N CYS A 138 -4.58 -9.20 -18.69
CA CYS A 138 -3.67 -8.68 -19.71
C CYS A 138 -4.36 -7.68 -20.64
N ILE A 139 -3.69 -6.56 -20.87
CA ILE A 139 -4.04 -5.56 -21.87
C ILE A 139 -2.90 -5.45 -22.90
N HIS A 140 -3.22 -5.60 -24.18
CA HIS A 140 -2.24 -5.58 -25.28
C HIS A 140 -1.05 -6.55 -25.06
N GLY A 141 -1.32 -7.73 -24.47
CA GLY A 141 -0.31 -8.74 -24.18
C GLY A 141 0.60 -8.43 -23.00
N ARG A 142 0.26 -7.45 -22.19
CA ARG A 142 0.98 -7.07 -20.96
C ARG A 142 0.05 -7.19 -19.76
N ARG A 143 0.56 -7.59 -18.60
CA ARG A 143 -0.21 -7.56 -17.36
C ARG A 143 -0.69 -6.14 -17.07
N VAL A 144 -1.85 -5.99 -16.46
CA VAL A 144 -2.44 -4.68 -16.14
C VAL A 144 -1.48 -3.82 -15.32
N MET A 145 -0.89 -4.37 -14.27
CA MET A 145 0.08 -3.66 -13.44
C MET A 145 1.29 -3.16 -14.26
N ASP A 146 1.87 -4.02 -15.09
CA ASP A 146 2.99 -3.65 -15.97
C ASP A 146 2.57 -2.61 -17.02
N TYR A 147 1.34 -2.71 -17.56
CA TYR A 147 0.82 -1.76 -18.55
C TYR A 147 0.60 -0.37 -17.96
N ILE A 148 -0.06 -0.30 -16.79
CA ILE A 148 -0.40 0.99 -16.16
C ILE A 148 0.87 1.68 -15.67
N THR A 149 1.77 0.95 -15.01
CA THR A 149 2.98 1.54 -14.41
C THR A 149 4.14 1.73 -15.40
N ASP A 150 3.96 1.36 -16.67
CA ASP A 150 4.97 1.55 -17.70
C ASP A 150 5.21 3.05 -17.95
N PRO A 151 6.43 3.55 -17.83
CA PRO A 151 6.73 4.96 -18.05
C PRO A 151 6.36 5.44 -19.46
N VAL A 152 5.80 6.64 -19.54
CA VAL A 152 5.46 7.30 -20.80
C VAL A 152 6.17 8.65 -20.87
N ASP A 153 6.96 8.89 -21.91
CA ASP A 153 7.69 10.15 -22.13
C ASP A 153 8.50 10.62 -20.91
N GLY A 154 9.05 9.68 -20.14
CA GLY A 154 9.83 9.94 -18.94
C GLY A 154 8.98 10.17 -17.67
N ILE A 155 7.65 10.16 -17.77
CA ILE A 155 6.75 10.19 -16.61
C ILE A 155 6.61 8.79 -16.04
N CYS A 156 6.85 8.66 -14.74
CA CYS A 156 6.80 7.40 -14.01
C CYS A 156 5.52 7.32 -13.18
N ILE A 157 4.80 6.21 -13.31
CA ILE A 157 3.79 5.76 -12.35
C ILE A 157 4.48 4.76 -11.42
N TYR A 158 4.45 5.03 -10.13
CA TYR A 158 5.06 4.16 -9.13
C TYR A 158 4.20 2.93 -8.87
N ALA A 159 4.84 1.84 -8.51
CA ALA A 159 4.16 0.63 -8.08
C ALA A 159 4.16 0.55 -6.54
N GLU A 160 3.09 0.05 -5.97
CA GLU A 160 3.03 -0.37 -4.58
C GLU A 160 2.72 -1.87 -4.55
N PRO A 161 3.73 -2.73 -4.77
CA PRO A 161 3.52 -4.17 -4.83
C PRO A 161 3.12 -4.71 -3.46
N ASP A 162 2.12 -5.59 -3.46
CA ASP A 162 1.62 -6.30 -2.28
C ASP A 162 1.99 -7.78 -2.36
N THR A 163 2.75 -8.25 -1.39
CA THR A 163 3.34 -9.59 -1.38
C THR A 163 2.28 -10.70 -1.33
N TYR A 164 1.17 -10.49 -0.61
CA TYR A 164 0.07 -11.43 -0.56
C TYR A 164 -0.63 -11.55 -1.92
N TRP A 165 -0.99 -10.43 -2.55
CA TRP A 165 -1.72 -10.46 -3.81
C TRP A 165 -0.87 -11.01 -4.97
N ILE A 166 0.44 -10.76 -4.97
CA ILE A 166 1.37 -11.38 -5.92
C ILE A 166 1.35 -12.90 -5.77
N ARG A 167 1.46 -13.39 -4.54
CA ARG A 167 1.45 -14.82 -4.23
C ARG A 167 0.09 -15.45 -4.54
N ALA A 168 -1.00 -14.79 -4.16
CA ALA A 168 -2.37 -15.20 -4.45
C ALA A 168 -2.64 -15.34 -5.95
N ALA A 169 -2.03 -14.49 -6.77
CA ALA A 169 -2.07 -14.58 -8.24
C ALA A 169 -1.16 -15.69 -8.81
N GLY A 170 -0.49 -16.47 -7.97
CA GLY A 170 0.36 -17.60 -8.39
C GLY A 170 1.77 -17.20 -8.82
N HIS A 171 2.24 -16.01 -8.46
CA HIS A 171 3.58 -15.54 -8.78
C HIS A 171 4.51 -15.63 -7.56
N ASP A 172 5.82 -15.75 -7.83
CA ASP A 172 6.85 -15.56 -6.82
C ASP A 172 7.00 -14.06 -6.55
N GLU A 173 6.76 -13.63 -5.32
CA GLU A 173 6.75 -12.23 -4.93
C GLU A 173 8.14 -11.61 -5.03
N THR A 174 9.19 -12.35 -4.70
CA THR A 174 10.57 -11.88 -4.75
C THR A 174 11.02 -11.63 -6.19
N GLU A 175 10.68 -12.52 -7.10
CA GLU A 175 10.98 -12.34 -8.53
C GLU A 175 10.08 -11.28 -9.17
N PHE A 176 8.83 -11.18 -8.73
CA PHE A 176 7.90 -10.24 -9.31
C PHE A 176 8.26 -8.78 -8.99
N ILE A 177 8.60 -8.49 -7.73
CA ILE A 177 8.91 -7.13 -7.26
C ILE A 177 10.15 -6.53 -7.96
N LYS A 178 11.07 -7.37 -8.45
CA LYS A 178 12.28 -6.93 -9.18
C LYS A 178 12.00 -6.06 -10.41
N ARG A 179 10.79 -6.17 -10.98
CA ARG A 179 10.33 -5.36 -12.12
C ARG A 179 10.21 -3.87 -11.80
N TYR A 180 10.08 -3.53 -10.51
CA TYR A 180 9.82 -2.18 -10.04
C TYR A 180 11.02 -1.53 -9.35
N SER A 181 12.25 -1.97 -9.69
CA SER A 181 13.48 -1.35 -9.19
C SER A 181 13.47 0.18 -9.41
N GLY A 182 13.67 0.95 -8.33
CA GLY A 182 13.62 2.41 -8.33
C GLY A 182 12.20 3.02 -8.46
N ARG A 183 11.15 2.18 -8.53
CA ARG A 183 9.76 2.61 -8.75
C ARG A 183 8.77 2.05 -7.72
N ALA A 184 9.24 1.39 -6.67
CA ALA A 184 8.42 0.86 -5.59
C ALA A 184 8.87 1.49 -4.25
N PRO A 185 8.47 2.74 -3.95
CA PRO A 185 8.89 3.41 -2.72
C PRO A 185 8.30 2.76 -1.46
N ILE A 186 7.14 2.15 -1.58
CA ILE A 186 6.44 1.42 -0.52
C ILE A 186 6.14 0.01 -1.03
N VAL A 187 6.37 -0.99 -0.18
CA VAL A 187 5.98 -2.39 -0.42
C VAL A 187 5.02 -2.80 0.67
N HIS A 188 3.85 -3.32 0.29
CA HIS A 188 2.91 -3.90 1.23
C HIS A 188 3.37 -5.30 1.62
N MET A 189 3.59 -5.45 2.91
CA MET A 189 4.06 -6.68 3.54
C MET A 189 2.86 -7.41 4.13
N LYS A 190 2.41 -8.46 3.44
CA LYS A 190 1.36 -9.39 3.85
C LYS A 190 1.86 -10.82 3.67
N ASP A 191 1.56 -11.72 4.60
CA ASP A 191 2.00 -13.10 4.53
C ASP A 191 0.88 -14.02 4.05
N PHE A 192 1.25 -15.08 3.37
CA PHE A 192 0.35 -16.00 2.69
C PHE A 192 0.71 -17.45 3.03
N VAL A 193 -0.33 -18.28 3.20
CA VAL A 193 -0.20 -19.74 3.32
C VAL A 193 -0.97 -20.39 2.18
N SER A 194 -0.31 -21.27 1.44
CA SER A 194 -0.94 -22.07 0.38
C SER A 194 -1.86 -23.17 0.92
N GLY A 195 -2.64 -23.80 0.03
CA GLY A 195 -3.51 -24.92 0.35
C GLY A 195 -4.94 -24.56 0.70
N PHE A 196 -5.32 -23.31 0.61
CA PHE A 196 -6.68 -22.79 0.76
C PHE A 196 -7.13 -22.10 -0.53
N GLU A 197 -8.46 -22.02 -0.74
CA GLU A 197 -9.00 -21.19 -1.83
C GLU A 197 -8.66 -19.72 -1.61
N LEU A 198 -8.53 -18.96 -2.68
CA LEU A 198 -8.14 -17.55 -2.60
C LEU A 198 -9.12 -16.72 -1.77
N GLU A 199 -10.40 -16.99 -1.90
CA GLU A 199 -11.47 -16.31 -1.16
C GLU A 199 -11.45 -16.61 0.34
N ASP A 200 -10.77 -17.67 0.75
CA ASP A 200 -10.63 -18.07 2.16
C ASP A 200 -9.50 -17.31 2.86
N MET A 201 -9.58 -15.96 2.80
CA MET A 201 -8.61 -15.08 3.45
C MET A 201 -8.51 -15.31 4.98
N ASP A 202 -9.49 -15.91 5.60
CA ASP A 202 -9.43 -16.23 7.02
C ASP A 202 -8.41 -17.35 7.33
N ASN A 203 -8.04 -18.15 6.33
CA ASN A 203 -7.07 -19.23 6.47
C ASN A 203 -5.76 -18.96 5.71
N ASN A 204 -5.79 -18.27 4.57
CA ASN A 204 -4.59 -18.06 3.75
C ASN A 204 -3.84 -16.76 4.05
N LEU A 205 -4.49 -15.73 4.62
CA LEU A 205 -3.83 -14.50 5.08
C LEU A 205 -3.43 -14.66 6.56
N VAL A 206 -2.15 -14.70 6.82
CA VAL A 206 -1.61 -14.96 8.17
C VAL A 206 -0.72 -13.81 8.65
N GLU A 207 -0.35 -13.85 9.92
CA GLU A 207 0.61 -12.90 10.50
C GLU A 207 1.97 -13.04 9.80
N ILE A 208 2.66 -11.92 9.57
CA ILE A 208 4.00 -11.94 8.96
C ILE A 208 4.95 -12.85 9.77
N GLY A 209 5.58 -13.78 9.05
CA GLY A 209 6.46 -14.81 9.60
C GLY A 209 5.75 -16.11 9.98
N GLN A 210 4.46 -16.25 9.72
CA GLN A 210 3.70 -17.49 9.89
C GLN A 210 3.36 -18.16 8.55
N GLY A 211 3.66 -17.51 7.43
CA GLY A 211 3.40 -17.98 6.09
C GLY A 211 4.65 -18.34 5.31
N GLU A 212 4.55 -18.19 3.99
CA GLU A 212 5.51 -18.69 3.01
C GLU A 212 6.32 -17.58 2.33
N VAL A 213 6.00 -16.29 2.59
CA VAL A 213 6.65 -15.14 1.93
C VAL A 213 8.07 -14.96 2.47
N ASP A 214 9.05 -14.87 1.58
CA ASP A 214 10.44 -14.59 1.96
C ASP A 214 10.69 -13.08 2.17
N PHE A 215 10.26 -12.56 3.32
CA PHE A 215 10.42 -11.16 3.67
C PHE A 215 11.89 -10.73 3.76
N ARG A 216 12.81 -11.62 4.12
CA ARG A 216 14.24 -11.30 4.13
C ARG A 216 14.73 -10.98 2.72
N ALA A 217 14.44 -11.83 1.74
CA ALA A 217 14.85 -11.61 0.36
C ALA A 217 14.22 -10.32 -0.22
N ILE A 218 12.94 -10.04 0.11
CA ILE A 218 12.25 -8.81 -0.30
C ILE A 218 12.94 -7.57 0.29
N MET A 219 13.28 -7.61 1.58
CA MET A 219 13.92 -6.47 2.25
C MET A 219 15.37 -6.27 1.78
N GLU A 220 16.14 -7.33 1.59
CA GLU A 220 17.51 -7.25 1.02
C GLU A 220 17.48 -6.64 -0.39
N TRP A 221 16.55 -7.07 -1.23
CA TRP A 221 16.34 -6.47 -2.54
C TRP A 221 15.92 -5.01 -2.43
N GLY A 222 14.96 -4.71 -1.56
CA GLY A 222 14.38 -3.38 -1.38
C GLY A 222 15.42 -2.33 -0.98
N GLU A 223 16.35 -2.71 -0.05
CA GLU A 223 17.45 -1.84 0.37
C GLU A 223 18.38 -1.45 -0.79
N ALA A 224 18.56 -2.35 -1.75
CA ALA A 224 19.40 -2.11 -2.91
C ALA A 224 18.67 -1.38 -4.05
N ASN A 225 17.32 -1.34 -4.03
CA ASN A 225 16.49 -0.92 -5.15
C ASN A 225 15.52 0.23 -4.84
N GLY A 226 15.76 0.98 -3.73
CA GLY A 226 15.09 2.24 -3.46
C GLY A 226 13.74 2.12 -2.75
N VAL A 227 13.45 0.99 -2.10
CA VAL A 227 12.31 0.88 -1.19
C VAL A 227 12.58 1.75 0.05
N GLU A 228 11.65 2.65 0.33
CA GLU A 228 11.73 3.56 1.47
C GLU A 228 11.02 2.99 2.68
N TYR A 229 9.88 2.28 2.46
CA TYR A 229 9.07 1.73 3.54
C TYR A 229 8.53 0.33 3.23
N TYR A 230 8.51 -0.50 4.27
CA TYR A 230 7.88 -1.81 4.31
C TYR A 230 6.59 -1.68 5.14
N CYS A 231 5.45 -1.62 4.46
CA CYS A 231 4.18 -1.28 5.05
C CYS A 231 3.39 -2.55 5.40
N ILE A 232 3.32 -2.88 6.68
CA ILE A 232 2.53 -4.02 7.16
C ILE A 232 1.05 -3.75 6.92
N GLU A 233 0.35 -4.70 6.29
CA GLU A 233 -1.09 -4.68 6.18
C GLU A 233 -1.68 -6.05 6.54
N GLN A 234 -2.84 -6.03 7.21
CA GLN A 234 -3.60 -7.21 7.60
C GLN A 234 -5.08 -6.93 7.42
N ASP A 235 -5.71 -7.52 6.41
CA ASP A 235 -7.12 -7.25 6.10
C ASP A 235 -8.06 -7.92 7.08
N ARG A 236 -7.68 -9.11 7.55
CA ARG A 236 -8.41 -9.95 8.50
C ARG A 236 -7.44 -10.64 9.44
N SER A 237 -7.90 -10.97 10.65
CA SER A 237 -7.14 -11.77 11.59
C SER A 237 -8.08 -12.60 12.47
N LYS A 238 -7.66 -13.81 12.81
CA LYS A 238 -8.32 -14.66 13.81
C LYS A 238 -8.04 -14.21 15.24
N ARG A 239 -7.01 -13.38 15.43
CA ARG A 239 -6.63 -12.77 16.70
C ARG A 239 -7.10 -11.30 16.76
N ALA A 240 -6.91 -10.67 17.90
CA ALA A 240 -7.07 -9.22 17.98
C ALA A 240 -6.08 -8.52 17.03
N MET A 241 -6.56 -7.57 16.23
CA MET A 241 -5.75 -6.95 15.17
C MET A 241 -4.44 -6.35 15.68
N PHE A 242 -4.46 -5.70 16.83
CA PHE A 242 -3.23 -5.13 17.41
C PHE A 242 -2.20 -6.19 17.82
N GLU A 243 -2.63 -7.37 18.26
CA GLU A 243 -1.71 -8.48 18.58
C GLU A 243 -1.05 -9.01 17.30
N THR A 244 -1.82 -9.12 16.22
CA THR A 244 -1.32 -9.52 14.90
C THR A 244 -0.31 -8.51 14.35
N LEU A 245 -0.63 -7.22 14.42
CA LEU A 245 0.28 -6.16 13.97
C LEU A 245 1.56 -6.09 14.81
N GLU A 246 1.45 -6.29 16.14
CA GLU A 246 2.61 -6.33 17.03
C GLU A 246 3.52 -7.53 16.73
N ALA A 247 2.94 -8.71 16.48
CA ALA A 247 3.70 -9.91 16.13
C ALA A 247 4.42 -9.71 14.79
N SER A 248 3.72 -9.21 13.77
CA SER A 248 4.27 -8.91 12.44
C SER A 248 5.39 -7.86 12.53
N TYR A 249 5.19 -6.78 13.28
CA TYR A 249 6.19 -5.74 13.49
C TYR A 249 7.46 -6.28 14.15
N ARG A 250 7.31 -7.09 15.22
CA ARG A 250 8.44 -7.72 15.92
C ARG A 250 9.20 -8.70 15.05
N TYR A 251 8.51 -9.45 14.19
CA TYR A 251 9.15 -10.35 13.24
C TYR A 251 10.04 -9.59 12.27
N LEU A 252 9.52 -8.56 11.60
CA LEU A 252 10.30 -7.77 10.65
C LEU A 252 11.52 -7.08 11.29
N LEU A 253 11.44 -6.72 12.57
CA LEU A 253 12.58 -6.15 13.30
C LEU A 253 13.75 -7.13 13.52
N GLN A 254 13.55 -8.44 13.33
CA GLN A 254 14.56 -9.48 13.55
C GLN A 254 15.26 -9.88 12.24
N LEU A 255 14.77 -9.43 11.10
CA LEU A 255 15.33 -9.71 9.79
C LEU A 255 16.55 -8.84 9.51
#